data_5e1914c6cc82307b26a4d25a8ddd46b3
#
_entry.id   5e1914c6cc82307b26a4d25a8ddd46b3
#
_cell.length_a   1.000
_cell.length_b   1.000
_cell.length_c   1.000
_cell.angle_alpha   90.00
_cell.angle_beta   90.00
_cell.angle_gamma   90.00
#
_symmetry.space_group_name_H-M   'P 1'
#
loop_
_entity.id
_entity.type
_entity.pdbx_description
1 polymer ?
#
loop_
_entity_poly.entity_id
_entity_poly.type
_entity_poly.pdbx_seq_one_letter_code
_entity_poly.pdbx_strand_id
1 'polypeptide(L)'
;MGVKTIFLAYREWALEVYPAVASHPNVAACVLCKTDRELRNLDVGAFDLLVTCGWSEELGGEITRKIQAIGVHCAELDRYSYGTPLQLQIMDGIRYSKHRIFEFTAPEDSRRAHTHSRRYSHEVTLDLSGGMEQVLDQMTSTSITLFNMFLDDYPKISWKVWDEESIVRPRRSPEDSRLTKEDVARMTTEELYNFFRCLEDPYPNGYIEDGCGRLYIQKVLFKRK
;
A
#
# COMPACT_ATOMS: atom_id res chain seq x y z
N MET A 1 25.49 -0.93 17.30
CA MET A 1 25.50 -1.82 16.09
C MET A 1 24.30 -1.44 15.26
N GLY A 2 24.46 -1.32 13.94
CA GLY A 2 23.34 -0.96 13.05
C GLY A 2 22.45 -2.16 12.75
N VAL A 3 21.23 -1.88 12.32
CA VAL A 3 20.16 -2.85 12.01
C VAL A 3 20.45 -3.56 10.68
N LYS A 4 20.34 -4.88 10.64
CA LYS A 4 20.38 -5.67 9.41
C LYS A 4 18.95 -5.84 8.90
N THR A 5 18.66 -5.35 7.71
CA THR A 5 17.31 -5.23 7.19
C THR A 5 17.13 -6.06 5.91
N ILE A 6 15.97 -6.71 5.77
CA ILE A 6 15.47 -7.23 4.49
C ILE A 6 14.41 -6.24 3.99
N PHE A 7 14.49 -5.80 2.74
CA PHE A 7 13.51 -4.93 2.11
C PHE A 7 12.77 -5.67 1.00
N LEU A 8 11.44 -5.80 1.11
CA LEU A 8 10.59 -6.46 0.13
C LEU A 8 9.83 -5.42 -0.68
N ALA A 9 10.10 -5.36 -1.97
CA ALA A 9 9.38 -4.51 -2.91
C ALA A 9 9.51 -5.03 -4.34
N TYR A 10 8.46 -4.88 -5.14
CA TYR A 10 8.50 -5.20 -6.57
C TYR A 10 7.84 -4.13 -7.46
N ARG A 11 7.06 -3.21 -6.87
CA ARG A 11 6.45 -2.09 -7.59
C ARG A 11 7.47 -0.98 -7.79
N GLU A 12 7.47 -0.34 -8.96
CA GLU A 12 8.45 0.70 -9.30
C GLU A 12 8.54 1.79 -8.24
N TRP A 13 7.40 2.40 -7.87
CA TRP A 13 7.36 3.43 -6.84
C TRP A 13 7.93 2.97 -5.48
N ALA A 14 7.76 1.69 -5.13
CA ALA A 14 8.26 1.15 -3.88
C ALA A 14 9.75 0.82 -3.93
N LEU A 15 10.28 0.48 -5.11
CA LEU A 15 11.71 0.28 -5.31
C LEU A 15 12.49 1.59 -5.15
N GLU A 16 11.89 2.74 -5.42
CA GLU A 16 12.48 4.06 -5.19
C GLU A 16 12.68 4.38 -3.71
N VAL A 17 11.95 3.70 -2.81
CA VAL A 17 12.10 3.84 -1.35
C VAL A 17 13.34 3.10 -0.84
N TYR A 18 13.75 2.01 -1.49
CA TYR A 18 14.86 1.15 -1.06
C TYR A 18 16.18 1.91 -0.79
N PRO A 19 16.66 2.80 -1.65
CA PRO A 19 17.93 3.52 -1.41
C PRO A 19 17.92 4.32 -0.10
N ALA A 20 16.77 4.93 0.25
CA ALA A 20 16.65 5.71 1.48
C ALA A 20 16.76 4.81 2.73
N VAL A 21 16.11 3.66 2.72
CA VAL A 21 16.21 2.67 3.80
C VAL A 21 17.62 2.08 3.88
N ALA A 22 18.20 1.70 2.74
CA ALA A 22 19.51 1.06 2.69
C ALA A 22 20.67 1.99 3.11
N SER A 23 20.54 3.31 2.88
CA SER A 23 21.53 4.31 3.26
C SER A 23 21.29 4.95 4.63
N HIS A 24 20.25 4.54 5.35
CA HIS A 24 19.93 5.11 6.67
C HIS A 24 21.08 4.87 7.66
N PRO A 25 21.49 5.88 8.48
CA PRO A 25 22.63 5.75 9.38
C PRO A 25 22.55 4.58 10.37
N ASN A 26 21.33 4.20 10.78
CA ASN A 26 21.09 3.09 11.70
C ASN A 26 21.06 1.72 11.02
N VAL A 27 21.16 1.65 9.68
CA VAL A 27 21.15 0.39 8.92
C VAL A 27 22.59 -0.05 8.61
N ALA A 28 22.97 -1.23 9.10
CA ALA A 28 24.29 -1.80 8.85
C ALA A 28 24.36 -2.56 7.52
N ALA A 29 23.25 -3.17 7.13
CA ALA A 29 23.12 -3.88 5.85
C ALA A 29 21.64 -3.95 5.44
N CYS A 30 21.35 -3.86 4.16
CA CYS A 30 20.00 -3.99 3.63
C CYS A 30 20.01 -4.85 2.37
N VAL A 31 19.23 -5.95 2.38
CA VAL A 31 19.08 -6.84 1.24
C VAL A 31 17.72 -6.59 0.59
N LEU A 32 17.72 -6.29 -0.71
CA LEU A 32 16.50 -6.15 -1.50
C LEU A 32 16.05 -7.53 -2.00
N CYS A 33 14.79 -7.88 -1.73
CA CYS A 33 14.10 -9.01 -2.35
C CYS A 33 12.89 -8.50 -3.14
N LYS A 34 12.78 -8.93 -4.40
CA LYS A 34 11.68 -8.58 -5.31
C LYS A 34 10.64 -9.68 -5.45
N THR A 35 10.95 -10.87 -4.96
CA THR A 35 10.09 -12.06 -5.05
C THR A 35 10.09 -12.85 -3.75
N ASP A 36 9.01 -13.58 -3.48
CA ASP A 36 8.92 -14.52 -2.36
C ASP A 36 10.02 -15.59 -2.43
N ARG A 37 10.39 -16.04 -3.65
CA ARG A 37 11.47 -16.98 -3.83
C ARG A 37 12.83 -16.45 -3.34
N GLU A 38 13.14 -15.18 -3.60
CA GLU A 38 14.37 -14.56 -3.11
C GLU A 38 14.37 -14.50 -1.58
N LEU A 39 13.24 -14.13 -0.97
CA LEU A 39 13.08 -14.10 0.48
C LEU A 39 13.29 -15.49 1.10
N ARG A 40 12.70 -16.55 0.52
CA ARG A 40 12.82 -17.93 1.02
C ARG A 40 14.23 -18.50 0.92
N ASN A 41 15.08 -17.93 0.07
CA ASN A 41 16.50 -18.31 -0.04
C ASN A 41 17.39 -17.66 1.02
N LEU A 42 16.87 -16.71 1.81
CA LEU A 42 17.62 -16.07 2.90
C LEU A 42 17.40 -16.81 4.23
N ASP A 43 18.45 -16.83 5.05
CA ASP A 43 18.29 -17.09 6.48
C ASP A 43 17.74 -15.81 7.14
N VAL A 44 16.41 -15.68 7.18
CA VAL A 44 15.75 -14.50 7.75
C VAL A 44 16.10 -14.27 9.23
N GLY A 45 16.49 -15.32 9.96
CA GLY A 45 16.93 -15.23 11.36
C GLY A 45 18.29 -14.55 11.54
N ALA A 46 19.06 -14.34 10.46
CA ALA A 46 20.31 -13.59 10.48
C ALA A 46 20.12 -12.05 10.38
N PHE A 47 18.86 -11.59 10.25
CA PHE A 47 18.47 -10.18 10.14
C PHE A 47 17.64 -9.74 11.35
N ASP A 48 17.59 -8.44 11.59
CA ASP A 48 16.89 -7.83 12.72
C ASP A 48 15.49 -7.35 12.34
N LEU A 49 15.30 -6.91 11.09
CA LEU A 49 14.07 -6.26 10.61
C LEU A 49 13.75 -6.65 9.16
N LEU A 50 12.49 -6.98 8.90
CA LEU A 50 11.93 -7.14 7.57
C LEU A 50 10.97 -5.98 7.28
N VAL A 51 11.21 -5.27 6.20
CA VAL A 51 10.43 -4.11 5.74
C VAL A 51 9.72 -4.45 4.44
N THR A 52 8.42 -4.21 4.36
CA THR A 52 7.65 -4.36 3.11
C THR A 52 7.17 -3.01 2.61
N CYS A 53 7.33 -2.76 1.31
CA CYS A 53 6.81 -1.59 0.64
C CYS A 53 6.18 -2.00 -0.71
N GLY A 54 4.90 -1.66 -0.93
CA GLY A 54 4.20 -2.07 -2.15
C GLY A 54 4.09 -3.59 -2.34
N TRP A 55 4.26 -4.36 -1.29
CA TRP A 55 4.17 -5.81 -1.27
C TRP A 55 2.72 -6.25 -1.07
N SER A 56 2.22 -7.17 -1.91
CA SER A 56 0.83 -7.64 -1.85
C SER A 56 0.69 -9.14 -1.56
N GLU A 57 1.80 -9.85 -1.40
CA GLU A 57 1.79 -11.26 -1.03
C GLU A 57 1.78 -11.39 0.50
N GLU A 58 1.21 -12.49 0.99
CA GLU A 58 1.21 -12.78 2.42
C GLU A 58 2.60 -13.17 2.89
N LEU A 59 3.00 -12.65 4.06
CA LEU A 59 4.17 -13.15 4.77
C LEU A 59 3.74 -14.34 5.61
N GLY A 60 4.33 -15.51 5.35
CA GLY A 60 4.06 -16.72 6.12
C GLY A 60 4.39 -16.54 7.60
N GLY A 61 3.60 -17.17 8.47
CA GLY A 61 3.84 -17.13 9.93
C GLY A 61 5.21 -17.68 10.35
N GLU A 62 5.83 -18.51 9.52
CA GLU A 62 7.20 -18.99 9.72
C GLU A 62 8.24 -17.87 9.62
N ILE A 63 7.97 -16.82 8.84
CA ILE A 63 8.84 -15.64 8.71
C ILE A 63 8.61 -14.70 9.88
N THR A 64 7.36 -14.32 10.14
CA THR A 64 6.99 -13.32 11.16
C THR A 64 7.26 -13.79 12.60
N ARG A 65 7.45 -15.11 12.82
CA ARG A 65 7.94 -15.65 14.10
C ARG A 65 9.46 -15.55 14.29
N LYS A 66 10.23 -15.38 13.21
CA LYS A 66 11.71 -15.36 13.25
C LYS A 66 12.28 -13.95 13.24
N ILE A 67 11.55 -13.00 12.66
CA ILE A 67 12.00 -11.62 12.46
C ILE A 67 10.84 -10.65 12.67
N GLN A 68 11.11 -9.51 13.26
CA GLN A 68 10.14 -8.42 13.27
C GLN A 68 9.88 -7.96 11.84
N ALA A 69 8.61 -7.97 11.42
CA ALA A 69 8.22 -7.59 10.08
C ALA A 69 7.26 -6.38 10.14
N ILE A 70 7.55 -5.37 9.34
CA ILE A 70 6.75 -4.15 9.22
C ILE A 70 6.42 -3.85 7.76
N GLY A 71 5.39 -3.06 7.55
CA GLY A 71 5.03 -2.55 6.23
C GLY A 71 4.36 -1.19 6.29
N VAL A 72 4.19 -0.56 5.15
CA VAL A 72 3.42 0.67 5.03
C VAL A 72 2.02 0.38 4.48
N HIS A 73 1.01 1.06 5.02
CA HIS A 73 -0.37 0.99 4.57
C HIS A 73 -0.91 2.40 4.28
N CYS A 74 -1.45 2.57 3.08
CA CYS A 74 -1.84 3.87 2.52
C CYS A 74 -3.29 4.26 2.81
N ALA A 75 -3.86 3.82 3.94
CA ALA A 75 -5.25 4.06 4.26
C ALA A 75 -5.54 4.04 5.75
N GLU A 76 -6.71 4.55 6.13
CA GLU A 76 -7.31 4.28 7.44
C GLU A 76 -7.67 2.80 7.52
N LEU A 77 -7.04 2.11 8.48
CA LEU A 77 -7.08 0.65 8.58
C LEU A 77 -8.46 0.11 8.98
N ASP A 78 -9.26 0.89 9.68
CA ASP A 78 -10.63 0.58 10.06
C ASP A 78 -11.59 0.53 8.86
N ARG A 79 -11.38 1.39 7.86
CA ARG A 79 -12.28 1.52 6.69
C ARG A 79 -11.76 0.88 5.42
N TYR A 80 -10.42 0.78 5.26
CA TYR A 80 -9.76 0.38 4.02
C TYR A 80 -8.62 -0.61 4.25
N SER A 81 -8.76 -1.53 5.21
CA SER A 81 -7.70 -2.52 5.51
C SER A 81 -7.54 -3.61 4.46
N TYR A 82 -8.55 -3.84 3.64
CA TYR A 82 -8.58 -4.94 2.67
C TYR A 82 -8.92 -4.48 1.26
N GLY A 83 -8.76 -5.39 0.31
CA GLY A 83 -9.11 -5.16 -1.09
C GLY A 83 -8.06 -4.37 -1.86
N THR A 84 -8.47 -3.24 -2.39
CA THR A 84 -7.61 -2.28 -3.10
C THR A 84 -7.74 -0.90 -2.43
N PRO A 85 -7.14 -0.72 -1.26
CA PRO A 85 -7.40 0.43 -0.37
C PRO A 85 -7.16 1.78 -1.05
N LEU A 86 -6.14 1.89 -1.88
CA LEU A 86 -5.82 3.14 -2.58
C LEU A 86 -6.95 3.54 -3.54
N GLN A 87 -7.34 2.63 -4.44
CA GLN A 87 -8.39 2.89 -5.42
C GLN A 87 -9.74 3.17 -4.76
N LEU A 88 -10.10 2.40 -3.73
CA LEU A 88 -11.36 2.56 -3.02
C LEU A 88 -11.48 3.94 -2.35
N GLN A 89 -10.42 4.43 -1.71
CA GLN A 89 -10.40 5.76 -1.12
C GLN A 89 -10.60 6.86 -2.17
N ILE A 90 -9.88 6.76 -3.29
CA ILE A 90 -9.98 7.74 -4.37
C ILE A 90 -11.39 7.74 -4.96
N MET A 91 -11.99 6.58 -5.19
CA MET A 91 -13.38 6.44 -5.68
C MET A 91 -14.40 7.02 -4.69
N ASP A 92 -14.18 6.82 -3.39
CA ASP A 92 -15.01 7.38 -2.33
C ASP A 92 -14.80 8.90 -2.13
N GLY A 93 -13.96 9.55 -2.96
CA GLY A 93 -13.70 10.99 -2.92
C GLY A 93 -12.78 11.44 -1.79
N ILE A 94 -12.09 10.53 -1.12
CA ILE A 94 -11.13 10.86 -0.06
C ILE A 94 -9.94 11.59 -0.68
N ARG A 95 -9.67 12.78 -0.16
CA ARG A 95 -8.55 13.61 -0.61
C ARG A 95 -7.32 13.46 0.27
N TYR A 96 -7.51 13.37 1.57
CA TYR A 96 -6.44 13.20 2.54
C TYR A 96 -6.67 11.92 3.33
N SER A 97 -5.66 11.08 3.37
CA SER A 97 -5.67 9.80 4.06
C SER A 97 -4.50 9.69 5.03
N LYS A 98 -4.41 8.55 5.66
CA LYS A 98 -3.34 8.18 6.57
C LYS A 98 -2.39 7.20 5.89
N HIS A 99 -1.08 7.48 5.99
CA HIS A 99 -0.04 6.51 5.64
C HIS A 99 0.65 6.11 6.94
N ARG A 100 0.71 4.81 7.21
CA ARG A 100 1.14 4.28 8.51
C ARG A 100 2.11 3.13 8.35
N ILE A 101 3.02 3.00 9.33
CA ILE A 101 3.74 1.75 9.51
C ILE A 101 2.90 0.83 10.40
N PHE A 102 2.63 -0.36 9.90
CA PHE A 102 2.00 -1.45 10.64
C PHE A 102 2.97 -2.60 10.87
N GLU A 103 2.69 -3.43 11.86
CA GLU A 103 3.46 -4.64 12.16
C GLU A 103 2.75 -5.87 11.60
N PHE A 104 3.51 -6.78 11.01
CA PHE A 104 3.00 -8.11 10.69
C PHE A 104 3.14 -9.01 11.92
N THR A 105 2.06 -9.70 12.28
CA THR A 105 2.09 -10.70 13.35
C THR A 105 1.69 -12.06 12.80
N ALA A 106 2.25 -13.12 13.37
CA ALA A 106 1.78 -14.46 13.07
C ALA A 106 0.30 -14.57 13.46
N PRO A 107 -0.58 -15.10 12.61
CA PRO A 107 -1.97 -15.28 12.97
C PRO A 107 -2.09 -16.25 14.15
N GLU A 108 -2.65 -15.78 15.26
CA GLU A 108 -3.02 -16.63 16.39
C GLU A 108 -4.29 -17.47 16.07
N ASP A 109 -5.08 -17.01 15.10
CA ASP A 109 -6.29 -17.68 14.64
C ASP A 109 -6.24 -17.83 13.12
N SER A 110 -6.15 -19.08 12.65
CA SER A 110 -6.11 -19.47 11.23
C SER A 110 -7.34 -19.06 10.41
N ARG A 111 -8.38 -18.52 11.06
CA ARG A 111 -9.61 -18.04 10.41
C ARG A 111 -9.54 -16.58 9.95
N ARG A 112 -8.50 -15.84 10.32
CA ARG A 112 -8.27 -14.47 9.84
C ARG A 112 -7.12 -14.49 8.84
N ALA A 113 -7.47 -14.57 7.57
CA ALA A 113 -6.55 -14.71 6.44
C ALA A 113 -5.63 -13.50 6.18
N HIS A 114 -5.50 -12.58 7.12
CA HIS A 114 -4.70 -11.36 6.94
C HIS A 114 -3.76 -11.15 8.12
N THR A 115 -2.48 -11.23 7.81
CA THR A 115 -1.34 -11.14 8.72
C THR A 115 -1.04 -9.74 9.26
N HIS A 116 -1.99 -8.79 9.16
CA HIS A 116 -1.81 -7.47 9.73
C HIS A 116 -2.12 -7.52 11.23
N SER A 117 -1.16 -7.14 12.06
CA SER A 117 -1.49 -6.87 13.45
C SER A 117 -2.38 -5.63 13.53
N ARG A 118 -3.16 -5.53 14.60
CA ARG A 118 -3.87 -4.30 14.95
C ARG A 118 -2.92 -3.23 15.54
N ARG A 119 -1.64 -3.28 15.17
CA ARG A 119 -0.62 -2.39 15.73
C ARG A 119 -0.01 -1.54 14.62
N TYR A 120 0.05 -0.24 14.86
CA TYR A 120 0.78 0.70 14.01
C TYR A 120 1.65 1.61 14.87
N SER A 121 2.67 2.20 14.28
CA SER A 121 3.58 3.10 14.98
C SER A 121 3.50 4.51 14.42
N HIS A 122 4.26 4.79 13.38
CA HIS A 122 4.36 6.10 12.76
C HIS A 122 3.22 6.34 11.76
N GLU A 123 2.78 7.58 11.67
CA GLU A 123 1.70 8.00 10.79
C GLU A 123 2.02 9.37 10.18
N VAL A 124 1.75 9.52 8.90
CA VAL A 124 1.79 10.80 8.18
C VAL A 124 0.53 10.95 7.33
N THR A 125 0.22 12.19 6.95
CA THR A 125 -0.88 12.44 6.01
C THR A 125 -0.43 12.09 4.59
N LEU A 126 -1.31 11.41 3.86
CA LEU A 126 -1.16 11.07 2.45
C LEU A 126 -2.16 11.91 1.63
N ASP A 127 -1.66 12.75 0.73
CA ASP A 127 -2.51 13.49 -0.22
C ASP A 127 -2.81 12.59 -1.42
N LEU A 128 -4.09 12.30 -1.65
CA LEU A 128 -4.62 11.50 -2.75
C LEU A 128 -5.12 12.37 -3.91
N SER A 129 -4.73 13.64 -3.97
CA SER A 129 -5.09 14.56 -5.06
C SER A 129 -4.27 14.30 -6.32
N GLY A 130 -4.80 14.74 -7.46
CA GLY A 130 -4.13 14.56 -8.76
C GLY A 130 -4.40 13.22 -9.42
N GLY A 131 -3.66 12.90 -10.49
CA GLY A 131 -3.69 11.59 -11.14
C GLY A 131 -2.87 10.54 -10.38
N MET A 132 -2.88 9.30 -10.87
CA MET A 132 -2.21 8.19 -10.16
C MET A 132 -0.71 8.40 -10.01
N GLU A 133 -0.05 8.98 -11.00
CA GLU A 133 1.39 9.29 -10.94
C GLU A 133 1.71 10.15 -9.70
N GLN A 134 0.99 11.28 -9.51
CA GLN A 134 1.19 12.16 -8.36
C GLN A 134 0.90 11.46 -7.03
N VAL A 135 -0.12 10.60 -6.99
CA VAL A 135 -0.44 9.82 -5.79
C VAL A 135 0.67 8.83 -5.45
N LEU A 136 1.25 8.16 -6.44
CA LEU A 136 2.36 7.23 -6.23
C LEU A 136 3.64 7.96 -5.78
N ASP A 137 3.92 9.16 -6.32
CA ASP A 137 5.03 10.02 -5.86
C ASP A 137 4.85 10.41 -4.38
N GLN A 138 3.61 10.74 -3.97
CA GLN A 138 3.28 11.00 -2.56
C GLN A 138 3.49 9.75 -1.70
N MET A 139 3.10 8.58 -2.19
CA MET A 139 3.33 7.31 -1.48
C MET A 139 4.82 7.02 -1.31
N THR A 140 5.63 7.24 -2.34
CA THR A 140 7.10 7.10 -2.28
C THR A 140 7.67 8.04 -1.21
N SER A 141 7.38 9.32 -1.31
CA SER A 141 7.88 10.36 -0.40
C SER A 141 7.48 10.11 1.06
N THR A 142 6.21 9.80 1.29
CA THR A 142 5.70 9.51 2.64
C THR A 142 6.21 8.19 3.19
N SER A 143 6.45 7.17 2.35
CA SER A 143 7.09 5.92 2.77
C SER A 143 8.53 6.15 3.23
N ILE A 144 9.31 6.94 2.50
CA ILE A 144 10.67 7.33 2.89
C ILE A 144 10.65 8.02 4.26
N THR A 145 9.74 8.98 4.44
CA THR A 145 9.58 9.70 5.71
C THR A 145 9.26 8.72 6.85
N LEU A 146 8.30 7.84 6.66
CA LEU A 146 7.86 6.86 7.67
C LEU A 146 8.97 5.88 8.05
N PHE A 147 9.71 5.34 7.07
CA PHE A 147 10.79 4.40 7.37
C PHE A 147 11.97 5.09 8.04
N ASN A 148 12.30 6.33 7.70
CA ASN A 148 13.31 7.11 8.41
C ASN A 148 12.90 7.33 9.88
N MET A 149 11.68 7.79 10.14
CA MET A 149 11.17 7.95 11.51
C MET A 149 11.22 6.64 12.29
N PHE A 150 10.82 5.52 11.66
CA PHE A 150 10.86 4.21 12.30
C PHE A 150 12.28 3.76 12.63
N LEU A 151 13.20 3.92 11.71
CA LEU A 151 14.61 3.51 11.89
C LEU A 151 15.35 4.41 12.90
N ASP A 152 14.96 5.68 13.01
CA ASP A 152 15.49 6.57 14.05
C ASP A 152 15.08 6.11 15.45
N ASP A 153 13.85 5.65 15.61
CA ASP A 153 13.31 5.19 16.90
C ASP A 153 13.65 3.72 17.23
N TYR A 154 14.04 2.92 16.22
CA TYR A 154 14.31 1.49 16.41
C TYR A 154 15.49 1.22 17.36
N PRO A 155 15.41 0.25 18.31
CA PRO A 155 14.31 -0.72 18.49
C PRO A 155 13.21 -0.28 19.49
N LYS A 156 13.21 0.96 19.95
CA LYS A 156 12.30 1.46 21.01
C LYS A 156 10.99 2.04 20.43
N ILE A 157 10.30 1.24 19.63
CA ILE A 157 9.10 1.67 18.93
C ILE A 157 7.89 1.76 19.88
N SER A 158 7.20 2.91 19.84
CA SER A 158 5.90 3.08 20.51
C SER A 158 4.78 2.60 19.58
N TRP A 159 4.14 1.50 19.95
CA TRP A 159 3.05 0.91 19.20
C TRP A 159 1.70 1.40 19.71
N LYS A 160 0.83 1.75 18.78
CA LYS A 160 -0.60 2.04 19.00
C LYS A 160 -1.42 0.87 18.50
N VAL A 161 -2.57 0.64 19.13
CA VAL A 161 -3.54 -0.38 18.69
C VAL A 161 -4.73 0.36 18.09
N TRP A 162 -5.28 -0.15 16.99
CA TRP A 162 -6.60 0.28 16.53
C TRP A 162 -7.62 -0.80 16.88
N ASP A 163 -8.70 -0.38 17.54
CA ASP A 163 -9.70 -1.29 18.12
C ASP A 163 -10.95 -1.45 17.25
N GLU A 164 -11.05 -0.73 16.14
CA GLU A 164 -12.23 -0.72 15.30
C GLU A 164 -12.31 -1.95 14.39
N GLU A 165 -13.52 -2.48 14.20
CA GLU A 165 -13.75 -3.54 13.23
C GLU A 165 -13.59 -3.01 11.82
N SER A 166 -12.70 -3.65 11.07
CA SER A 166 -12.43 -3.27 9.69
C SER A 166 -13.59 -3.63 8.76
N ILE A 167 -14.02 -2.66 7.97
CA ILE A 167 -14.97 -2.93 6.89
C ILE A 167 -14.25 -3.72 5.79
N VAL A 168 -14.66 -4.96 5.60
CA VAL A 168 -14.10 -5.82 4.55
C VAL A 168 -14.74 -5.44 3.22
N ARG A 169 -13.93 -4.89 2.31
CA ARG A 169 -14.32 -4.64 0.91
C ARG A 169 -13.59 -5.64 0.00
N PRO A 170 -14.26 -6.20 -1.01
CA PRO A 170 -13.61 -7.15 -1.91
C PRO A 170 -12.48 -6.47 -2.70
N ARG A 171 -11.47 -7.25 -3.04
CA ARG A 171 -10.43 -6.80 -3.96
C ARG A 171 -11.05 -6.59 -5.34
N ARG A 172 -10.74 -5.46 -5.98
CA ARG A 172 -11.20 -5.17 -7.33
C ARG A 172 -10.62 -6.18 -8.33
N SER A 173 -11.46 -6.57 -9.26
CA SER A 173 -11.11 -7.38 -10.43
C SER A 173 -11.00 -6.47 -11.67
N PRO A 174 -10.48 -6.94 -12.80
CA PRO A 174 -10.49 -6.18 -14.05
C PRO A 174 -11.87 -5.75 -14.52
N GLU A 175 -12.90 -6.55 -14.22
CA GLU A 175 -14.31 -6.27 -14.56
C GLU A 175 -14.85 -5.03 -13.81
N ASP A 176 -14.34 -4.77 -12.61
CA ASP A 176 -14.69 -3.57 -11.82
C ASP A 176 -14.13 -2.26 -12.44
N SER A 177 -13.35 -2.35 -13.52
CA SER A 177 -12.86 -1.20 -14.29
C SER A 177 -13.81 -0.79 -15.42
N ARG A 178 -14.95 -1.48 -15.55
CA ARG A 178 -15.98 -1.24 -16.57
C ARG A 178 -17.03 -0.26 -16.08
N LEU A 179 -17.43 0.67 -16.95
CA LEU A 179 -18.67 1.45 -16.85
C LEU A 179 -19.54 1.21 -18.10
N THR A 180 -20.85 1.19 -17.89
CA THR A 180 -21.83 1.25 -18.98
C THR A 180 -22.21 2.70 -19.27
N LYS A 181 -22.92 2.96 -20.36
CA LYS A 181 -23.49 4.30 -20.67
C LYS A 181 -24.46 4.74 -19.57
N GLU A 182 -25.20 3.81 -19.00
CA GLU A 182 -26.13 4.04 -17.90
C GLU A 182 -25.40 4.44 -16.62
N ASP A 183 -24.25 3.82 -16.33
CA ASP A 183 -23.41 4.20 -15.19
C ASP A 183 -22.87 5.61 -15.36
N VAL A 184 -22.32 5.92 -16.54
CA VAL A 184 -21.83 7.27 -16.87
C VAL A 184 -22.92 8.33 -16.74
N ALA A 185 -24.14 8.03 -17.16
CA ALA A 185 -25.27 8.96 -17.08
C ALA A 185 -25.75 9.24 -15.63
N ARG A 186 -25.45 8.34 -14.69
CA ARG A 186 -25.83 8.47 -13.26
C ARG A 186 -24.77 9.13 -12.42
N MET A 187 -23.50 9.06 -12.82
CA MET A 187 -22.37 9.59 -12.09
C MET A 187 -22.18 11.08 -12.32
N THR A 188 -21.77 11.79 -11.29
CA THR A 188 -21.29 13.17 -11.42
C THR A 188 -19.94 13.21 -12.13
N THR A 189 -19.55 14.37 -12.64
CA THR A 189 -18.21 14.53 -13.27
C THR A 189 -17.06 14.32 -12.28
N GLU A 190 -17.25 14.57 -10.99
CA GLU A 190 -16.25 14.30 -9.94
C GLU A 190 -16.12 12.79 -9.66
N GLU A 191 -17.24 12.06 -9.62
CA GLU A 191 -17.23 10.61 -9.49
C GLU A 191 -16.57 9.93 -10.68
N LEU A 192 -16.90 10.36 -11.91
CA LEU A 192 -16.23 9.87 -13.13
C LEU A 192 -14.72 10.16 -13.11
N TYR A 193 -14.33 11.38 -12.71
CA TYR A 193 -12.93 11.74 -12.55
C TYR A 193 -12.23 10.81 -11.56
N ASN A 194 -12.79 10.60 -10.37
CA ASN A 194 -12.22 9.73 -9.34
C ASN A 194 -12.14 8.28 -9.80
N PHE A 195 -13.16 7.79 -10.51
CA PHE A 195 -13.17 6.45 -11.06
C PHE A 195 -12.03 6.22 -12.05
N PHE A 196 -11.86 7.13 -13.04
CA PHE A 196 -10.83 6.93 -14.05
C PHE A 196 -9.43 7.23 -13.56
N ARG A 197 -9.21 8.31 -12.76
CA ARG A 197 -7.87 8.65 -12.28
C ARG A 197 -7.26 7.60 -11.36
N CYS A 198 -8.06 6.85 -10.61
CA CYS A 198 -7.54 5.79 -9.75
C CYS A 198 -7.16 4.52 -10.52
N LEU A 199 -7.49 4.46 -11.80
CA LEU A 199 -7.21 3.38 -12.74
C LEU A 199 -6.24 3.82 -13.86
N GLU A 200 -5.54 4.95 -13.69
CA GLU A 200 -4.41 5.30 -14.55
C GLU A 200 -3.24 4.32 -14.32
N ASP A 201 -2.28 4.31 -15.25
CA ASP A 201 -1.08 3.47 -15.11
C ASP A 201 -0.42 3.62 -13.73
N PRO A 202 0.09 2.56 -13.17
CA PRO A 202 0.30 1.20 -13.70
C PRO A 202 -0.87 0.22 -13.46
N TYR A 203 -2.05 0.72 -13.15
CA TYR A 203 -3.23 -0.11 -12.95
C TYR A 203 -3.97 -0.37 -14.27
N PRO A 204 -4.81 -1.43 -14.35
CA PRO A 204 -5.68 -1.64 -15.50
C PRO A 204 -6.60 -0.45 -15.71
N ASN A 205 -6.50 0.17 -16.88
CA ASN A 205 -7.27 1.38 -17.18
C ASN A 205 -8.78 1.13 -17.14
N GLY A 206 -9.53 2.12 -16.65
CA GLY A 206 -10.97 2.13 -16.70
C GLY A 206 -11.50 2.24 -18.13
N TYR A 207 -12.66 1.66 -18.41
CA TYR A 207 -13.25 1.70 -19.73
C TYR A 207 -14.79 1.82 -19.70
N ILE A 208 -15.33 2.43 -20.76
CA ILE A 208 -16.76 2.47 -21.03
C ILE A 208 -17.05 1.43 -22.10
N GLU A 209 -18.08 0.60 -21.90
CA GLU A 209 -18.48 -0.46 -22.83
C GLU A 209 -19.93 -0.30 -23.27
N ASP A 210 -20.15 -0.49 -24.58
CA ASP A 210 -21.48 -0.60 -25.18
C ASP A 210 -21.50 -1.70 -26.24
N GLY A 211 -22.63 -1.79 -27.00
CA GLY A 211 -22.78 -2.76 -28.08
C GLY A 211 -21.80 -2.59 -29.26
N CYS A 212 -21.06 -1.47 -29.34
CA CYS A 212 -20.08 -1.20 -30.37
C CYS A 212 -18.64 -1.56 -29.96
N GLY A 213 -18.33 -1.57 -28.65
CA GLY A 213 -16.98 -1.86 -28.16
C GLY A 213 -16.63 -1.25 -26.81
N ARG A 214 -15.31 -1.14 -26.55
CA ARG A 214 -14.72 -0.61 -25.32
C ARG A 214 -13.89 0.63 -25.60
N LEU A 215 -14.18 1.71 -24.88
CA LEU A 215 -13.39 2.93 -24.86
C LEU A 215 -12.58 2.98 -23.57
N TYR A 216 -11.27 2.74 -23.66
CA TYR A 216 -10.35 2.85 -22.52
C TYR A 216 -9.97 4.30 -22.28
N ILE A 217 -9.98 4.72 -21.00
CA ILE A 217 -9.58 6.05 -20.56
C ILE A 217 -8.27 5.93 -19.77
N GLN A 218 -7.18 6.42 -20.38
CA GLN A 218 -5.85 6.34 -19.81
C GLN A 218 -5.53 7.51 -18.87
N LYS A 219 -6.08 8.69 -19.15
CA LYS A 219 -5.84 9.90 -18.36
C LYS A 219 -7.04 10.84 -18.40
N VAL A 220 -7.33 11.46 -17.26
CA VAL A 220 -8.44 12.40 -17.11
C VAL A 220 -7.99 13.70 -16.46
N LEU A 221 -8.68 14.78 -16.80
CA LEU A 221 -8.48 16.08 -16.18
C LEU A 221 -9.82 16.61 -15.68
N PHE A 222 -9.85 17.04 -14.41
CA PHE A 222 -11.01 17.67 -13.82
C PHE A 222 -10.72 19.13 -13.46
N LYS A 223 -11.58 20.04 -13.91
CA LYS A 223 -11.53 21.46 -13.54
C LYS A 223 -12.82 21.82 -12.81
N ARG A 224 -12.69 22.25 -11.56
CA ARG A 224 -13.83 22.84 -10.84
C ARG A 224 -14.21 24.18 -11.47
N LYS A 225 -15.53 24.47 -11.50
CA LYS A 225 -16.05 25.78 -11.92
C LYS A 225 -15.79 26.83 -10.84
#